data_f4ae6356cfda960534bc0ce6d84418a1
#
_entry.id   f4ae6356cfda960534bc0ce6d84418a1
#
_cell.length_a   1.000
_cell.length_b   1.000
_cell.length_c   1.000
_cell.angle_alpha   90.00
_cell.angle_beta   90.00
_cell.angle_gamma   90.00
#
_symmetry.space_group_name_H-M   'P 1'
#
loop_
_entity.id
_entity.type
_entity.pdbx_description
1 polymer ?
#
loop_
_entity_poly.entity_id
_entity_poly.type
_entity_poly.pdbx_seq_one_letter_code
_entity_poly.pdbx_strand_id
1 'polypeptide(L)'
;AGLIKDLEHRGLLDETLIIWGGEFGRMPTNQGTSGRDHNPRGFTMFLAGGGVKGGTVYGKTDEFGYAAAESPVSIHDLHATCLHLLGMDHEQLTFHHRSRDMRLTDVAGNVISEIIA
;
A
#
# COMPACT_ATOMS: atom_id res chain seq x y z
N ALA A 1 -1.40 -10.85 -13.98
CA ALA A 1 -2.69 -11.19 -14.60
C ALA A 1 -3.08 -12.66 -14.34
N GLY A 2 -2.18 -13.64 -14.52
CA GLY A 2 -2.50 -15.07 -14.35
C GLY A 2 -2.95 -15.43 -12.92
N LEU A 3 -2.22 -14.99 -11.90
CA LEU A 3 -2.55 -15.22 -10.49
C LEU A 3 -3.97 -14.73 -10.14
N ILE A 4 -4.32 -13.50 -10.50
CA ILE A 4 -5.62 -12.91 -10.18
C ILE A 4 -6.75 -13.71 -10.84
N LYS A 5 -6.59 -14.07 -12.12
CA LYS A 5 -7.58 -14.89 -12.85
C LYS A 5 -7.73 -16.30 -12.24
N ASP A 6 -6.64 -16.91 -11.80
CA ASP A 6 -6.69 -18.23 -11.17
C ASP A 6 -7.40 -18.18 -9.81
N LEU A 7 -7.09 -17.16 -8.98
CA LEU A 7 -7.79 -16.96 -7.71
C LEU A 7 -9.28 -16.66 -7.91
N GLU A 8 -9.62 -15.83 -8.90
CA GLU A 8 -11.01 -15.53 -9.25
C GLU A 8 -11.76 -16.79 -9.69
N HIS A 9 -11.19 -17.60 -10.60
CA HIS A 9 -11.77 -18.87 -11.05
C HIS A 9 -11.98 -19.89 -9.93
N ARG A 10 -11.14 -19.85 -8.91
CA ARG A 10 -11.23 -20.74 -7.74
C ARG A 10 -12.12 -20.19 -6.64
N GLY A 11 -12.65 -18.97 -6.77
CA GLY A 11 -13.41 -18.30 -5.72
C GLY A 11 -12.60 -17.93 -4.49
N LEU A 12 -11.28 -17.75 -4.64
CA LEU A 12 -10.34 -17.43 -3.56
C LEU A 12 -9.95 -15.94 -3.51
N LEU A 13 -10.32 -15.17 -4.53
CA LEU A 13 -9.89 -13.78 -4.64
C LEU A 13 -10.45 -12.91 -3.51
N ASP A 14 -11.70 -13.16 -3.10
CA ASP A 14 -12.36 -12.39 -2.04
C ASP A 14 -11.72 -12.60 -0.66
N GLU A 15 -11.05 -13.74 -0.45
CA GLU A 15 -10.36 -14.09 0.79
C GLU A 15 -8.83 -13.90 0.70
N THR A 16 -8.33 -13.39 -0.41
CA THR A 16 -6.89 -13.24 -0.66
C THR A 16 -6.52 -11.80 -0.98
N LEU A 17 -5.85 -11.12 -0.07
CA LEU A 17 -5.31 -9.78 -0.34
C LEU A 17 -4.01 -9.90 -1.14
N ILE A 18 -4.00 -9.36 -2.33
CA ILE A 18 -2.82 -9.27 -3.20
C ILE A 18 -2.27 -7.85 -3.12
N ILE A 19 -0.99 -7.73 -2.83
CA ILE A 19 -0.24 -6.47 -2.84
C ILE A 19 0.89 -6.60 -3.85
N TRP A 20 0.98 -5.67 -4.79
CA TRP A 20 2.06 -5.60 -5.75
C TRP A 20 2.62 -4.18 -5.82
N GLY A 21 3.92 -4.07 -5.71
CA GLY A 21 4.62 -2.79 -5.77
C GLY A 21 6.12 -2.95 -5.70
N GLY A 22 6.83 -1.85 -5.85
CA GLY A 22 8.25 -1.74 -5.52
C GLY A 22 8.44 -1.12 -4.14
N GLU A 23 9.67 -1.18 -3.65
CA GLU A 23 10.07 -0.59 -2.37
C GLU A 23 10.09 0.96 -2.41
N PHE A 24 10.21 1.53 -3.59
CA PHE A 24 10.11 2.96 -3.91
C PHE A 24 9.79 3.13 -5.40
N GLY A 25 9.54 4.38 -5.83
CA GLY A 25 9.37 4.75 -7.23
C GLY A 25 10.69 5.12 -7.92
N ARG A 26 10.57 5.65 -9.11
CA ARG A 26 11.68 6.18 -9.89
C ARG A 26 11.44 7.64 -10.24
N MET A 27 12.52 8.43 -10.19
CA MET A 27 12.45 9.84 -10.56
C MET A 27 12.01 10.00 -12.03
N PRO A 28 11.20 11.01 -12.36
CA PRO A 28 10.86 11.32 -13.75
C PRO A 28 12.07 11.76 -14.57
N THR A 29 13.11 12.24 -13.91
CA THR A 29 14.41 12.61 -14.49
C THR A 29 15.50 11.66 -14.02
N ASN A 30 16.67 11.73 -14.67
CA ASN A 30 17.88 11.02 -14.27
C ASN A 30 19.02 12.03 -14.08
N GLN A 31 19.90 11.72 -13.14
CA GLN A 31 21.12 12.50 -12.89
C GLN A 31 22.35 11.87 -13.58
N GLY A 32 22.21 10.63 -14.03
CA GLY A 32 23.27 9.87 -14.69
C GLY A 32 23.04 9.65 -16.18
N THR A 33 23.87 8.83 -16.78
CA THR A 33 23.81 8.50 -18.22
C THR A 33 22.84 7.34 -18.52
N SER A 34 22.41 6.59 -17.52
CA SER A 34 21.47 5.47 -17.67
C SER A 34 20.68 5.23 -16.40
N GLY A 35 19.45 4.74 -16.58
CA GLY A 35 18.55 4.47 -15.48
C GLY A 35 17.89 5.73 -14.90
N ARG A 36 17.12 5.55 -13.84
CA ARG A 36 16.44 6.61 -13.09
C ARG A 36 16.72 6.44 -11.61
N ASP A 37 16.89 7.57 -10.91
CA ASP A 37 17.16 7.58 -9.49
C ASP A 37 15.96 7.09 -8.68
N HIS A 38 16.20 6.69 -7.44
CA HIS A 38 15.16 6.27 -6.50
C HIS A 38 14.26 7.43 -6.12
N ASN A 39 12.96 7.21 -6.07
CA ASN A 39 11.98 8.20 -5.67
C ASN A 39 11.04 7.67 -4.58
N PRO A 40 11.33 7.91 -3.30
CA PRO A 40 10.44 7.51 -2.22
C PRO A 40 9.24 8.45 -2.02
N ARG A 41 9.21 9.60 -2.71
CA ARG A 41 8.19 10.64 -2.51
C ARG A 41 6.91 10.41 -3.29
N GLY A 42 6.93 9.56 -4.31
CA GLY A 42 5.76 9.26 -5.12
C GLY A 42 5.96 7.99 -5.92
N PHE A 43 5.13 6.97 -5.63
CA PHE A 43 5.10 5.72 -6.37
C PHE A 43 3.73 5.05 -6.19
N THR A 44 3.44 4.08 -7.03
CA THR A 44 2.15 3.40 -7.04
C THR A 44 2.27 2.02 -6.44
N MET A 45 1.31 1.68 -5.57
CA MET A 45 1.06 0.32 -5.11
C MET A 45 -0.24 -0.18 -5.73
N PHE A 46 -0.31 -1.46 -6.06
CA PHE A 46 -1.51 -2.11 -6.57
C PHE A 46 -2.01 -3.11 -5.54
N LEU A 47 -3.32 -3.06 -5.27
CA LEU A 47 -4.00 -4.01 -4.38
C LEU A 47 -5.15 -4.67 -5.14
N ALA A 48 -5.41 -5.94 -4.84
CA ALA A 48 -6.56 -6.67 -5.39
C ALA A 48 -7.05 -7.74 -4.42
N GLY A 49 -8.33 -8.05 -4.47
CA GLY A 49 -8.98 -9.05 -3.62
C GLY A 49 -9.04 -8.64 -2.14
N GLY A 50 -9.42 -9.58 -1.28
CA GLY A 50 -9.41 -9.41 0.18
C GLY A 50 -10.19 -8.20 0.69
N GLY A 51 -11.31 -7.83 0.05
CA GLY A 51 -12.13 -6.68 0.44
C GLY A 51 -11.67 -5.34 -0.13
N VAL A 52 -10.70 -5.32 -1.06
CA VAL A 52 -10.30 -4.09 -1.76
C VAL A 52 -11.33 -3.74 -2.84
N LYS A 53 -11.73 -2.48 -2.91
CA LYS A 53 -12.63 -1.94 -3.91
C LYS A 53 -11.95 -1.89 -5.28
N GLY A 54 -12.33 -2.80 -6.17
CA GLY A 54 -11.78 -2.90 -7.51
C GLY A 54 -12.08 -1.68 -8.40
N GLY A 55 -11.19 -1.39 -9.36
CA GLY A 55 -11.35 -0.29 -10.32
C GLY A 55 -11.19 1.11 -9.73
N THR A 56 -10.66 1.23 -8.52
CA THR A 56 -10.45 2.50 -7.82
C THR A 56 -9.00 2.95 -7.97
N VAL A 57 -8.80 4.25 -8.14
CA VAL A 57 -7.49 4.91 -8.03
C VAL A 57 -7.58 5.91 -6.87
N TYR A 58 -6.65 5.83 -5.93
CA TYR A 58 -6.60 6.69 -4.77
C TYR A 58 -5.26 7.44 -4.72
N GLY A 59 -5.35 8.76 -4.57
CA GLY A 59 -4.19 9.63 -4.60
C GLY A 59 -3.63 9.88 -6.00
N LYS A 60 -2.81 10.91 -6.11
CA LYS A 60 -2.08 11.26 -7.34
C LYS A 60 -0.73 11.87 -7.02
N THR A 61 0.19 11.78 -7.94
CA THR A 61 1.42 12.56 -7.93
C THR A 61 1.17 13.97 -8.48
N ASP A 62 2.14 14.85 -8.29
CA ASP A 62 2.22 16.11 -9.04
C ASP A 62 2.30 15.84 -10.56
N GLU A 63 2.20 16.91 -11.36
CA GLU A 63 2.18 16.83 -12.83
C GLU A 63 3.46 16.23 -13.43
N PHE A 64 4.58 16.26 -12.70
CA PHE A 64 5.85 15.71 -13.15
C PHE A 64 6.17 14.33 -12.58
N GLY A 65 5.39 13.84 -11.60
CA GLY A 65 5.62 12.57 -10.93
C GLY A 65 6.76 12.60 -9.90
N TYR A 66 7.09 13.76 -9.34
CA TYR A 66 8.12 13.90 -8.32
C TYR A 66 7.66 13.49 -6.93
N ALA A 67 6.43 13.83 -6.56
CA ALA A 67 5.91 13.56 -5.23
C ALA A 67 4.41 13.28 -5.25
N ALA A 68 3.90 12.61 -4.22
CA ALA A 68 2.48 12.51 -3.97
C ALA A 68 1.93 13.92 -3.64
N ALA A 69 0.87 14.34 -4.35
CA ALA A 69 0.28 15.68 -4.25
C ALA A 69 -1.18 15.64 -3.80
N GLU A 70 -1.95 14.65 -4.20
CA GLU A 70 -3.33 14.47 -3.77
C GLU A 70 -3.45 13.19 -2.93
N SER A 71 -4.12 13.28 -1.78
CA SER A 71 -4.36 12.14 -0.86
C SER A 71 -3.10 11.27 -0.67
N PRO A 72 -2.00 11.83 -0.16
CA PRO A 72 -0.77 11.09 0.02
C PRO A 72 -0.97 9.94 1.03
N VAL A 73 -0.43 8.78 0.70
CA VAL A 73 -0.49 7.58 1.54
C VAL A 73 0.90 7.28 2.06
N SER A 74 1.05 7.18 3.36
CA SER A 74 2.27 6.70 3.99
C SER A 74 2.33 5.17 3.98
N ILE A 75 3.52 4.62 4.20
CA ILE A 75 3.66 3.17 4.37
C ILE A 75 2.90 2.67 5.61
N HIS A 76 2.76 3.51 6.63
CA HIS A 76 1.99 3.18 7.84
C HIS A 76 0.48 3.11 7.54
N ASP A 77 -0.05 3.99 6.67
CA ASP A 77 -1.46 3.94 6.24
C ASP A 77 -1.72 2.67 5.41
N LEU A 78 -0.80 2.31 4.52
CA LEU A 78 -0.88 1.05 3.78
C LEU A 78 -0.92 -0.15 4.73
N HIS A 79 -0.02 -0.22 5.71
CA HIS A 79 0.02 -1.31 6.68
C HIS A 79 -1.23 -1.34 7.58
N ALA A 80 -1.71 -0.17 8.04
CA ALA A 80 -2.96 -0.07 8.81
C ALA A 80 -4.14 -0.61 8.00
N THR A 81 -4.22 -0.26 6.72
CA THR A 81 -5.27 -0.72 5.81
C THR A 81 -5.17 -2.23 5.56
N CYS A 82 -3.97 -2.76 5.33
CA CYS A 82 -3.77 -4.20 5.17
C CYS A 82 -4.18 -4.98 6.43
N LEU A 83 -3.80 -4.50 7.62
CA LEU A 83 -4.21 -5.14 8.88
C LEU A 83 -5.73 -5.09 9.07
N HIS A 84 -6.35 -3.96 8.74
CA HIS A 84 -7.81 -3.82 8.79
C HIS A 84 -8.51 -4.82 7.85
N LEU A 85 -8.05 -4.97 6.62
CA LEU A 85 -8.57 -5.95 5.65
C LEU A 85 -8.39 -7.40 6.11
N LEU A 86 -7.38 -7.67 6.94
CA LEU A 86 -7.17 -8.97 7.61
C LEU A 86 -7.99 -9.13 8.91
N GLY A 87 -8.87 -8.17 9.22
CA GLY A 87 -9.71 -8.20 10.42
C GLY A 87 -8.99 -7.82 11.71
N MET A 88 -7.83 -7.18 11.63
CA MET A 88 -7.02 -6.78 12.78
C MET A 88 -7.10 -5.27 13.00
N ASP A 89 -7.24 -4.86 14.26
CA ASP A 89 -7.06 -3.48 14.67
C ASP A 89 -5.57 -3.18 14.88
N HIS A 90 -5.00 -2.36 14.02
CA HIS A 90 -3.57 -2.04 14.04
C HIS A 90 -3.15 -1.25 15.30
N GLU A 91 -4.09 -0.59 15.99
CA GLU A 91 -3.80 0.13 17.22
C GLU A 91 -3.76 -0.80 18.45
N GLN A 92 -4.54 -1.88 18.44
CA GLN A 92 -4.59 -2.88 19.49
C GLN A 92 -3.58 -4.02 19.28
N LEU A 93 -3.17 -4.25 18.04
CA LEU A 93 -2.19 -5.27 17.70
C LEU A 93 -0.79 -4.82 18.13
N THR A 94 -0.38 -5.23 19.31
CA THR A 94 0.94 -4.91 19.87
C THR A 94 1.79 -6.16 20.05
N PHE A 95 3.10 -5.97 20.02
CA PHE A 95 4.08 -6.98 20.45
C PHE A 95 5.04 -6.40 21.48
N HIS A 96 5.37 -7.20 22.49
CA HIS A 96 6.25 -6.78 23.55
C HIS A 96 7.71 -6.92 23.14
N HIS A 97 8.46 -5.80 23.15
CA HIS A 97 9.89 -5.81 22.88
C HIS A 97 10.62 -4.82 23.81
N ARG A 98 11.66 -5.29 24.50
CA ARG A 98 12.49 -4.48 25.42
C ARG A 98 11.67 -3.62 26.40
N SER A 99 10.70 -4.24 27.09
CA SER A 99 9.82 -3.58 28.08
C SER A 99 8.88 -2.51 27.50
N ARG A 100 8.62 -2.55 26.19
CA ARG A 100 7.63 -1.68 25.52
C ARG A 100 6.69 -2.51 24.66
N ASP A 101 5.43 -2.13 24.65
CA ASP A 101 4.46 -2.62 23.68
C ASP A 101 4.54 -1.75 22.43
N MET A 102 4.84 -2.38 21.31
CA MET A 102 5.04 -1.72 20.03
C MET A 102 3.98 -2.17 19.03
N ARG A 103 3.44 -1.23 18.25
CA ARG A 103 2.55 -1.52 17.14
C ARG A 103 3.36 -1.69 15.86
N LEU A 104 2.82 -2.45 14.89
CA LEU A 104 3.43 -2.58 13.56
C LEU A 104 3.41 -1.26 12.77
N THR A 105 2.47 -0.39 13.08
CA THR A 105 2.33 0.95 12.48
C THR A 105 2.98 2.07 13.31
N ASP A 106 3.72 1.71 14.38
CA ASP A 106 4.31 2.64 15.34
C ASP A 106 3.22 3.59 15.92
N VAL A 107 3.43 4.89 15.89
CA VAL A 107 2.48 5.91 16.37
C VAL A 107 1.63 6.51 15.25
N ALA A 108 1.72 5.98 14.05
CA ALA A 108 1.07 6.50 12.84
C ALA A 108 0.15 5.43 12.21
N GLY A 109 -0.38 5.75 11.03
CA GLY A 109 -1.22 4.86 10.23
C GLY A 109 -2.70 5.19 10.37
N ASN A 110 -3.32 5.44 9.22
CA ASN A 110 -4.76 5.61 9.09
C ASN A 110 -5.27 4.58 8.09
N VAL A 111 -6.39 3.94 8.40
CA VAL A 111 -7.07 3.06 7.44
C VAL A 111 -7.64 3.90 6.30
N ILE A 112 -7.31 3.52 5.05
CA ILE A 112 -7.80 4.20 3.84
C ILE A 112 -9.15 3.60 3.48
N SER A 113 -10.22 4.13 4.09
CA SER A 113 -11.59 3.61 3.93
C SER A 113 -12.10 3.70 2.50
N GLU A 114 -11.62 4.64 1.71
CA GLU A 114 -12.06 4.90 0.34
C GLU A 114 -11.71 3.78 -0.63
N ILE A 115 -10.74 2.92 -0.30
CA ILE A 115 -10.35 1.77 -1.13
C ILE A 115 -10.92 0.44 -0.62
N ILE A 116 -11.74 0.47 0.42
CA ILE A 116 -12.40 -0.72 0.99
C ILE A 116 -13.79 -0.88 0.36
N ALA A 117 -14.18 -2.12 0.02
CA ALA A 117 -15.44 -2.47 -0.61
C ALA A 117 -16.60 -2.49 0.38
#